data_d499cce5cf68faea102df5a47dd7b146
#
_entry.id   d499cce5cf68faea102df5a47dd7b146
#
_cell.length_a   1.000
_cell.length_b   1.000
_cell.length_c   1.000
_cell.angle_alpha   90.00
_cell.angle_beta   90.00
_cell.angle_gamma   90.00
#
_symmetry.space_group_name_H-M   'P 1'
#
loop_
_entity.id
_entity.type
_entity.pdbx_description
1 polymer ?
#
loop_
_entity_poly.entity_id
_entity_poly.type
_entity_poly.pdbx_seq_one_letter_code
_entity_poly.pdbx_strand_id
1 'polypeptide(L)'
;SLRRQRQMCIRDRHYYTLLFDKEEDMDLVGDTSLTSVQVEWIFVKTRMMKKYYFERIKGAWILEAINLRPIERDENEDFVEFFGHFATDSLFQSQRVREPLAFVTTDPDDDFSVLETTLDLNQWFAFKPALPAERLSNINYGQRNDDGSPTKILALKGIGNGFSNILYFRRKAGEWELYKFEDVSI
;
A
#
# COMPACT_ATOMS: atom_id res chain seq x y z
N SER A 1 15.02 -23.23 -6.58
CA SER A 1 13.80 -22.96 -5.83
C SER A 1 14.06 -22.29 -4.48
N LEU A 2 14.92 -22.83 -3.61
CA LEU A 2 15.29 -22.23 -2.32
C LEU A 2 16.06 -20.87 -2.45
N ARG A 3 16.82 -20.67 -3.53
CA ARG A 3 17.48 -19.38 -3.81
C ARG A 3 16.47 -18.29 -4.20
N ARG A 4 15.41 -18.62 -4.94
CA ARG A 4 14.32 -17.65 -5.25
C ARG A 4 13.55 -17.28 -3.99
N GLN A 5 13.22 -18.21 -3.11
CA GLN A 5 12.55 -17.91 -1.84
C GLN A 5 13.42 -17.05 -0.90
N ARG A 6 14.73 -17.27 -0.83
CA ARG A 6 15.64 -16.40 -0.05
C ARG A 6 15.79 -15.00 -0.65
N GLN A 7 15.79 -14.87 -1.97
CA GLN A 7 15.82 -13.55 -2.63
C GLN A 7 14.51 -12.78 -2.41
N MET A 8 13.35 -13.44 -2.45
CA MET A 8 12.06 -12.80 -2.11
C MET A 8 12.04 -12.29 -0.66
N CYS A 9 12.49 -13.09 0.31
CA CYS A 9 12.53 -12.66 1.72
C CYS A 9 13.45 -11.46 2.00
N ILE A 10 14.50 -11.25 1.20
CA ILE A 10 15.41 -10.10 1.35
C ILE A 10 14.83 -8.86 0.64
N ARG A 11 14.16 -9.03 -0.51
CA ARG A 11 13.50 -7.95 -1.23
C ARG A 11 12.34 -7.34 -0.42
N ASP A 12 11.56 -8.16 0.27
CA ASP A 12 10.38 -7.74 1.04
C ASP A 12 10.70 -6.94 2.31
N ARG A 13 11.96 -6.84 2.71
CA ARG A 13 12.36 -6.15 3.95
C ARG A 13 12.64 -4.66 3.79
N HIS A 14 12.81 -4.18 2.57
CA HIS A 14 13.18 -2.79 2.27
C HIS A 14 12.19 -2.15 1.32
N TYR A 15 11.00 -1.92 1.82
CA TYR A 15 9.96 -1.21 1.08
C TYR A 15 9.30 -0.15 1.97
N TYR A 16 8.71 0.84 1.34
CA TYR A 16 7.79 1.78 1.95
C TYR A 16 6.39 1.56 1.40
N THR A 17 5.38 2.08 2.07
CA THR A 17 3.99 1.99 1.63
C THR A 17 3.43 3.35 1.28
N LEU A 18 2.51 3.37 0.33
CA LEU A 18 1.71 4.52 -0.06
C LEU A 18 0.23 4.12 -0.04
N LEU A 19 -0.63 5.00 0.45
CA LEU A 19 -2.06 4.76 0.56
C LEU A 19 -2.80 5.81 -0.27
N PHE A 20 -3.67 5.35 -1.17
CA PHE A 20 -4.49 6.19 -2.04
C PHE A 20 -5.95 5.77 -1.99
N ASP A 21 -6.86 6.71 -2.26
CA ASP A 21 -8.29 6.42 -2.42
C ASP A 21 -8.64 6.03 -3.86
N LYS A 22 -7.88 6.53 -4.85
CA LYS A 22 -8.12 6.38 -6.28
C LYS A 22 -6.83 6.07 -7.03
N GLU A 23 -6.96 5.34 -8.14
CA GLU A 23 -5.82 5.05 -9.01
C GLU A 23 -5.17 6.31 -9.60
N GLU A 24 -5.97 7.31 -9.93
CA GLU A 24 -5.49 8.57 -10.51
C GLU A 24 -4.55 9.33 -9.55
N ASP A 25 -4.74 9.19 -8.25
CA ASP A 25 -3.88 9.83 -7.25
C ASP A 25 -2.45 9.24 -7.23
N MET A 26 -2.24 8.04 -7.78
CA MET A 26 -0.91 7.45 -7.90
C MET A 26 0.01 8.21 -8.85
N ASP A 27 -0.54 8.96 -9.80
CA ASP A 27 0.22 9.80 -10.72
C ASP A 27 0.93 10.97 -10.02
N LEU A 28 0.45 11.37 -8.82
CA LEU A 28 1.07 12.40 -8.01
C LEU A 28 2.49 12.03 -7.54
N VAL A 29 2.82 10.75 -7.49
CA VAL A 29 4.18 10.26 -7.11
C VAL A 29 5.25 10.80 -8.06
N GLY A 30 4.89 10.99 -9.34
CA GLY A 30 5.79 11.53 -10.37
C GLY A 30 5.75 13.04 -10.52
N ASP A 31 4.92 13.77 -9.76
CA ASP A 31 4.78 15.21 -9.89
C ASP A 31 5.96 15.96 -9.26
N THR A 32 6.82 16.50 -10.10
CA THR A 32 7.99 17.29 -9.70
C THR A 32 7.68 18.76 -9.40
N SER A 33 6.45 19.20 -9.65
CA SER A 33 6.01 20.58 -9.42
C SER A 33 5.59 20.86 -7.97
N LEU A 34 5.43 19.82 -7.16
CA LEU A 34 5.00 19.94 -5.77
C LEU A 34 6.00 20.74 -4.93
N THR A 35 5.47 21.65 -4.11
CA THR A 35 6.25 22.49 -3.21
C THR A 35 6.10 22.11 -1.74
N SER A 36 5.12 21.27 -1.41
CA SER A 36 4.91 20.77 -0.05
C SER A 36 4.43 19.32 -0.09
N VAL A 37 4.88 18.52 0.85
CA VAL A 37 4.43 17.13 1.07
C VAL A 37 4.39 16.83 2.56
N GLN A 38 3.56 15.87 2.95
CA GLN A 38 3.51 15.33 4.30
C GLN A 38 3.89 13.86 4.24
N VAL A 39 4.94 13.47 4.97
CA VAL A 39 5.26 12.06 5.18
C VAL A 39 4.55 11.60 6.44
N GLU A 40 3.80 10.52 6.34
CA GLU A 40 2.96 10.00 7.41
C GLU A 40 3.45 8.61 7.83
N TRP A 41 3.62 8.41 9.13
CA TRP A 41 3.78 7.09 9.73
C TRP A 41 2.52 6.74 10.49
N ILE A 42 1.86 5.66 10.06
CA ILE A 42 0.59 5.18 10.60
C ILE A 42 0.89 3.94 11.44
N PHE A 43 0.76 4.08 12.76
CA PHE A 43 0.97 2.96 13.69
C PHE A 43 -0.33 2.18 13.85
N VAL A 44 -0.38 1.00 13.23
CA VAL A 44 -1.61 0.23 13.07
C VAL A 44 -2.20 -0.22 14.41
N LYS A 45 -1.36 -0.68 15.36
CA LYS A 45 -1.82 -1.20 16.64
C LYS A 45 -2.29 -0.11 17.61
N THR A 46 -1.56 1.00 17.66
CA THR A 46 -1.83 2.10 18.59
C THR A 46 -2.76 3.15 18.04
N ARG A 47 -3.05 3.08 16.72
CA ARG A 47 -3.84 4.07 15.97
C ARG A 47 -3.32 5.49 16.15
N MET A 48 -2.01 5.63 16.19
CA MET A 48 -1.32 6.91 16.20
C MET A 48 -0.79 7.22 14.81
N MET A 49 -0.72 8.50 14.50
CA MET A 49 -0.12 9.00 13.25
C MET A 49 0.95 10.02 13.57
N LYS A 50 2.13 9.83 12.97
CA LYS A 50 3.22 10.80 13.02
C LYS A 50 3.38 11.42 11.65
N LYS A 51 3.23 12.74 11.57
CA LYS A 51 3.35 13.52 10.34
C LYS A 51 4.62 14.34 10.35
N TYR A 52 5.33 14.30 9.23
CA TYR A 52 6.48 15.14 8.94
C TYR A 52 6.09 16.07 7.79
N TYR A 53 6.12 17.39 8.04
CA TYR A 53 5.76 18.41 7.08
C TYR A 53 7.01 18.92 6.39
N PHE A 54 7.06 18.79 5.06
CA PHE A 54 8.17 19.27 4.25
C PHE A 54 7.72 20.36 3.29
N GLU A 55 8.54 21.39 3.16
CA GLU A 55 8.45 22.41 2.11
C GLU A 55 9.69 22.37 1.22
N ARG A 56 9.49 22.69 -0.06
CA ARG A 56 10.57 22.81 -1.02
C ARG A 56 10.99 24.26 -1.14
N ILE A 57 12.16 24.57 -0.63
CA ILE A 57 12.74 25.93 -0.62
C ILE A 57 14.02 25.91 -1.45
N LYS A 58 14.06 26.72 -2.52
CA LYS A 58 15.22 26.80 -3.44
C LYS A 58 15.69 25.43 -3.94
N GLY A 59 14.74 24.54 -4.23
CA GLY A 59 15.01 23.20 -4.75
C GLY A 59 15.35 22.11 -3.71
N ALA A 60 15.48 22.47 -2.43
CA ALA A 60 15.72 21.53 -1.34
C ALA A 60 14.46 21.29 -0.52
N TRP A 61 14.24 20.06 -0.10
CA TRP A 61 13.18 19.71 0.85
C TRP A 61 13.62 20.01 2.27
N ILE A 62 12.89 20.86 2.96
CA ILE A 62 13.16 21.28 4.34
C ILE A 62 12.05 20.76 5.25
N LEU A 63 12.44 20.12 6.34
CA LEU A 63 11.50 19.70 7.38
C LEU A 63 11.07 20.90 8.21
N GLU A 64 9.77 21.23 8.18
CA GLU A 64 9.20 22.39 8.86
C GLU A 64 8.59 22.03 10.22
N ALA A 65 7.95 20.87 10.33
CA ALA A 65 7.27 20.46 11.55
C ALA A 65 7.13 18.95 11.67
N ILE A 66 6.96 18.48 12.90
CA ILE A 66 6.61 17.09 13.23
C ILE A 66 5.41 17.12 14.18
N ASN A 67 4.41 16.29 13.90
CA ASN A 67 3.24 16.12 14.75
C ASN A 67 3.00 14.64 15.03
N LEU A 68 2.70 14.28 16.27
CA LEU A 68 2.29 12.94 16.69
C LEU A 68 0.95 13.05 17.40
N ARG A 69 -0.08 12.38 16.87
CA ARG A 69 -1.44 12.42 17.41
C ARG A 69 -2.21 11.14 17.08
N PRO A 70 -3.34 10.87 17.74
CA PRO A 70 -4.26 9.82 17.32
C PRO A 70 -4.74 10.04 15.89
N ILE A 71 -4.99 8.95 15.16
CA ILE A 71 -5.61 9.00 13.82
C ILE A 71 -7.02 9.57 13.97
N GLU A 72 -7.35 10.58 13.18
CA GLU A 72 -8.69 11.14 13.12
C GLU A 72 -9.59 10.30 12.19
N ARG A 73 -10.90 10.39 12.38
CA ARG A 73 -11.88 9.59 11.66
C ARG A 73 -11.82 9.77 10.14
N ASP A 74 -11.49 10.97 9.67
CA ASP A 74 -11.32 11.31 8.26
C ASP A 74 -9.94 10.94 7.68
N GLU A 75 -9.09 10.30 8.48
CA GLU A 75 -7.73 9.90 8.10
C GLU A 75 -7.57 8.39 7.90
N ASN A 76 -8.59 7.74 7.34
CA ASN A 76 -8.58 6.29 7.05
C ASN A 76 -8.62 5.39 8.31
N GLU A 77 -9.11 5.86 9.44
CA GLU A 77 -9.14 5.09 10.69
C GLU A 77 -9.78 3.71 10.52
N ASP A 78 -10.91 3.63 9.84
CA ASP A 78 -11.63 2.38 9.61
C ASP A 78 -10.85 1.40 8.72
N PHE A 79 -10.19 1.92 7.68
CA PHE A 79 -9.33 1.10 6.83
C PHE A 79 -8.10 0.60 7.61
N VAL A 80 -7.48 1.43 8.42
CA VAL A 80 -6.33 1.04 9.26
C VAL A 80 -6.72 -0.03 10.26
N GLU A 81 -7.90 0.07 10.88
CA GLU A 81 -8.44 -0.98 11.76
C GLU A 81 -8.64 -2.31 11.01
N PHE A 82 -9.31 -2.26 9.86
CA PHE A 82 -9.48 -3.43 8.99
C PHE A 82 -8.11 -4.03 8.61
N PHE A 83 -7.18 -3.19 8.14
CA PHE A 83 -5.89 -3.65 7.67
C PHE A 83 -5.06 -4.31 8.77
N GLY A 84 -5.16 -3.84 10.00
CA GLY A 84 -4.52 -4.45 11.15
C GLY A 84 -4.93 -5.91 11.33
N HIS A 85 -6.22 -6.21 11.24
CA HIS A 85 -6.74 -7.58 11.26
C HIS A 85 -6.37 -8.36 10.01
N PHE A 86 -6.50 -7.77 8.84
CA PHE A 86 -6.16 -8.38 7.55
C PHE A 86 -4.68 -8.82 7.48
N ALA A 87 -3.78 -8.02 8.02
CA ALA A 87 -2.35 -8.31 7.99
C ALA A 87 -1.89 -9.37 9.00
N THR A 88 -2.64 -9.58 10.09
CA THR A 88 -2.21 -10.41 11.22
C THR A 88 -3.00 -11.69 11.43
N ASP A 89 -4.23 -11.76 10.92
CA ASP A 89 -5.13 -12.89 11.08
C ASP A 89 -5.42 -13.56 9.72
N SER A 90 -4.85 -14.74 9.51
CA SER A 90 -4.99 -15.47 8.24
C SER A 90 -6.42 -15.95 7.98
N LEU A 91 -7.17 -16.26 9.03
CA LEU A 91 -8.58 -16.65 8.89
C LEU A 91 -9.43 -15.45 8.46
N PHE A 92 -9.26 -14.31 9.13
CA PHE A 92 -9.89 -13.07 8.73
C PHE A 92 -9.52 -12.67 7.30
N GLN A 93 -8.23 -12.76 6.97
CA GLN A 93 -7.72 -12.47 5.62
C GLN A 93 -8.40 -13.36 4.56
N SER A 94 -8.54 -14.66 4.82
CA SER A 94 -9.19 -15.60 3.90
C SER A 94 -10.66 -15.25 3.60
N GLN A 95 -11.34 -14.64 4.55
CA GLN A 95 -12.74 -14.19 4.41
C GLN A 95 -12.87 -12.84 3.69
N ARG A 96 -11.77 -12.11 3.53
CA ARG A 96 -11.72 -10.75 2.99
C ARG A 96 -10.96 -10.66 1.67
N VAL A 97 -10.58 -11.77 1.09
CA VAL A 97 -10.03 -11.86 -0.26
C VAL A 97 -11.11 -12.34 -1.20
N ARG A 98 -11.38 -11.57 -2.25
CA ARG A 98 -12.31 -11.99 -3.30
C ARG A 98 -11.78 -13.23 -4.02
N GLU A 99 -12.64 -14.20 -4.26
CA GLU A 99 -12.29 -15.39 -5.02
C GLU A 99 -13.19 -15.51 -6.27
N PRO A 100 -12.62 -15.60 -7.48
CA PRO A 100 -11.19 -15.49 -7.79
C PRO A 100 -10.67 -14.04 -7.61
N LEU A 101 -9.43 -13.89 -7.14
CA LEU A 101 -8.75 -12.61 -7.00
C LEU A 101 -8.17 -12.18 -8.34
N ALA A 102 -8.51 -11.00 -8.82
CA ALA A 102 -7.86 -10.43 -10.01
C ALA A 102 -6.36 -10.22 -9.74
N PHE A 103 -5.52 -10.68 -10.64
CA PHE A 103 -4.07 -10.62 -10.51
C PHE A 103 -3.41 -10.09 -11.77
N VAL A 104 -2.51 -9.13 -11.59
CA VAL A 104 -1.69 -8.56 -12.66
C VAL A 104 -0.22 -8.77 -12.30
N THR A 105 0.55 -9.28 -13.25
CA THR A 105 1.99 -9.47 -13.10
C THR A 105 2.72 -9.15 -14.38
N THR A 106 4.03 -9.03 -14.32
CA THR A 106 4.87 -8.89 -15.51
C THR A 106 4.79 -10.14 -16.37
N ASP A 107 4.64 -9.98 -17.68
CA ASP A 107 4.66 -11.10 -18.62
C ASP A 107 6.09 -11.71 -18.65
N PRO A 108 6.26 -13.01 -18.36
CA PRO A 108 7.57 -13.64 -18.38
C PRO A 108 8.20 -13.72 -19.79
N ASP A 109 7.38 -13.60 -20.83
CA ASP A 109 7.82 -13.69 -22.24
C ASP A 109 8.02 -12.32 -22.91
N ASP A 110 7.53 -11.24 -22.26
CA ASP A 110 7.67 -9.86 -22.75
C ASP A 110 7.82 -8.86 -21.59
N ASP A 111 9.03 -8.39 -21.37
CA ASP A 111 9.39 -7.47 -20.27
C ASP A 111 8.63 -6.12 -20.30
N PHE A 112 7.96 -5.80 -21.41
CA PHE A 112 7.23 -4.54 -21.60
C PHE A 112 5.71 -4.70 -21.47
N SER A 113 5.22 -5.91 -21.22
CA SER A 113 3.81 -6.19 -21.08
C SER A 113 3.45 -6.77 -19.72
N VAL A 114 2.17 -6.72 -19.40
CA VAL A 114 1.62 -7.31 -18.17
C VAL A 114 0.68 -8.44 -18.52
N LEU A 115 0.68 -9.47 -17.70
CA LEU A 115 -0.23 -10.59 -17.76
C LEU A 115 -1.35 -10.37 -16.76
N GLU A 116 -2.59 -10.36 -17.23
CA GLU A 116 -3.79 -10.32 -16.40
C GLU A 116 -4.37 -11.71 -16.23
N THR A 117 -4.58 -12.15 -15.01
CA THR A 117 -5.12 -13.47 -14.67
C THR A 117 -5.88 -13.39 -13.34
N THR A 118 -6.16 -14.54 -12.76
CA THR A 118 -6.79 -14.64 -11.44
C THR A 118 -6.03 -15.62 -10.56
N LEU A 119 -6.13 -15.41 -9.25
CA LEU A 119 -5.63 -16.32 -8.23
C LEU A 119 -6.81 -16.90 -7.44
N ASP A 120 -6.71 -18.19 -7.11
CA ASP A 120 -7.51 -18.73 -6.02
C ASP A 120 -6.92 -18.38 -4.65
N LEU A 121 -7.63 -18.69 -3.58
CA LEU A 121 -7.20 -18.33 -2.23
C LEU A 121 -5.86 -18.96 -1.83
N ASN A 122 -5.59 -20.20 -2.24
CA ASN A 122 -4.32 -20.88 -1.95
C ASN A 122 -3.16 -20.21 -2.69
N GLN A 123 -3.38 -19.80 -3.93
CA GLN A 123 -2.40 -19.07 -4.72
C GLN A 123 -2.13 -17.68 -4.11
N TRP A 124 -3.17 -16.97 -3.62
CA TRP A 124 -2.98 -15.74 -2.89
C TRP A 124 -2.03 -15.94 -1.70
N PHE A 125 -2.27 -16.91 -0.84
CA PHE A 125 -1.41 -17.18 0.32
C PHE A 125 0.01 -17.59 -0.07
N ALA A 126 0.20 -18.18 -1.25
CA ALA A 126 1.51 -18.55 -1.77
C ALA A 126 2.29 -17.37 -2.37
N PHE A 127 1.59 -16.40 -2.99
CA PHE A 127 2.20 -15.28 -3.73
C PHE A 127 2.17 -13.95 -2.99
N LYS A 128 1.32 -13.81 -1.98
CA LYS A 128 1.18 -12.53 -1.26
C LYS A 128 2.51 -12.05 -0.68
N PRO A 129 2.75 -10.72 -0.66
CA PRO A 129 3.89 -10.17 0.03
C PRO A 129 3.75 -10.32 1.55
N ALA A 130 4.86 -10.15 2.27
CA ALA A 130 4.81 -9.93 3.71
C ALA A 130 4.10 -8.59 3.98
N LEU A 131 2.96 -8.63 4.68
CA LEU A 131 2.16 -7.45 4.95
C LEU A 131 2.71 -6.68 6.15
N PRO A 132 2.77 -5.33 6.10
CA PRO A 132 3.25 -4.50 7.20
C PRO A 132 2.22 -4.44 8.32
N ALA A 133 2.40 -5.25 9.38
CA ALA A 133 1.43 -5.38 10.46
C ALA A 133 1.51 -4.28 11.53
N GLU A 134 2.65 -3.59 11.63
CA GLU A 134 2.89 -2.64 12.74
C GLU A 134 2.78 -1.19 12.29
N ARG A 135 3.31 -0.87 11.11
CA ARG A 135 3.39 0.49 10.61
C ARG A 135 3.19 0.54 9.10
N LEU A 136 2.30 1.42 8.67
CA LEU A 136 2.23 1.88 7.28
C LEU A 136 2.94 3.23 7.17
N SER A 137 3.60 3.47 6.06
CA SER A 137 4.01 4.80 5.66
C SER A 137 3.09 5.31 4.55
N ASN A 138 2.95 6.62 4.47
CA ASN A 138 2.25 7.28 3.38
C ASN A 138 2.93 8.60 3.06
N ILE A 139 2.73 9.08 1.84
CA ILE A 139 3.08 10.45 1.47
C ILE A 139 1.80 11.12 0.99
N ASN A 140 1.41 12.16 1.71
CA ASN A 140 0.32 13.02 1.30
C ASN A 140 0.88 14.11 0.38
N TYR A 141 0.54 14.02 -0.90
CA TYR A 141 0.92 14.97 -1.95
C TYR A 141 -0.08 16.12 -2.11
N GLY A 142 -1.01 16.27 -1.18
CA GLY A 142 -2.12 17.22 -1.26
C GLY A 142 -3.42 16.61 -1.77
N GLN A 143 -3.47 15.29 -2.03
CA GLN A 143 -4.71 14.59 -2.30
C GLN A 143 -5.63 14.65 -1.08
N ARG A 144 -6.94 14.69 -1.33
CA ARG A 144 -7.94 14.62 -0.26
C ARG A 144 -8.19 13.16 0.10
N ASN A 145 -8.09 12.85 1.38
CA ASN A 145 -8.62 11.60 1.91
C ASN A 145 -10.14 11.76 2.11
N ASP A 146 -10.87 10.74 1.75
CA ASP A 146 -12.32 10.68 1.93
C ASP A 146 -12.64 9.46 2.82
N ASP A 147 -13.17 9.69 4.01
CA ASP A 147 -13.60 8.64 4.93
C ASP A 147 -14.76 7.79 4.36
N GLY A 148 -15.52 8.38 3.43
CA GLY A 148 -16.55 7.70 2.65
C GLY A 148 -16.06 7.00 1.39
N SER A 149 -14.75 7.05 1.07
CA SER A 149 -14.23 6.42 -0.16
C SER A 149 -14.58 4.94 -0.22
N PRO A 150 -15.15 4.47 -1.36
CA PRO A 150 -15.47 3.05 -1.52
C PRO A 150 -14.22 2.19 -1.79
N THR A 151 -13.07 2.81 -2.05
CA THR A 151 -11.83 2.12 -2.45
C THR A 151 -10.63 2.63 -1.66
N LYS A 152 -9.66 1.74 -1.44
CA LYS A 152 -8.31 2.07 -0.95
C LYS A 152 -7.28 1.25 -1.73
N ILE A 153 -6.18 1.89 -2.04
CA ILE A 153 -5.07 1.27 -2.75
C ILE A 153 -3.83 1.38 -1.87
N LEU A 154 -3.26 0.22 -1.54
CA LEU A 154 -2.02 0.15 -0.77
C LEU A 154 -0.90 -0.32 -1.70
N ALA A 155 0.03 0.59 -2.01
CA ALA A 155 1.22 0.29 -2.76
C ALA A 155 2.38 -0.03 -1.82
N LEU A 156 3.08 -1.14 -2.08
CA LEU A 156 4.32 -1.52 -1.42
C LEU A 156 5.44 -1.34 -2.44
N LYS A 157 6.29 -0.35 -2.21
CA LYS A 157 7.36 0.05 -3.14
C LYS A 157 8.72 -0.19 -2.53
N GLY A 158 9.56 -0.94 -3.24
CA GLY A 158 10.92 -1.21 -2.80
C GLY A 158 11.83 0.01 -2.85
N ILE A 159 12.81 0.03 -1.97
CA ILE A 159 13.84 1.08 -1.92
C ILE A 159 15.06 0.57 -2.69
N GLY A 160 15.16 0.96 -3.96
CA GLY A 160 16.31 0.61 -4.81
C GLY A 160 16.44 -0.88 -5.18
N ASN A 161 15.34 -1.65 -5.11
CA ASN A 161 15.38 -3.10 -5.34
C ASN A 161 14.35 -3.62 -6.35
N GLY A 162 13.62 -2.73 -7.04
CA GLY A 162 12.62 -3.10 -8.05
C GLY A 162 11.35 -3.77 -7.53
N PHE A 163 11.19 -3.91 -6.21
CA PHE A 163 9.98 -4.48 -5.62
C PHE A 163 8.78 -3.55 -5.80
N SER A 164 7.67 -4.06 -6.32
CA SER A 164 6.44 -3.29 -6.54
C SER A 164 5.23 -4.19 -6.46
N ASN A 165 4.51 -4.11 -5.35
CA ASN A 165 3.24 -4.78 -5.14
C ASN A 165 2.17 -3.75 -4.85
N ILE A 166 0.97 -3.94 -5.40
CA ILE A 166 -0.17 -3.06 -5.17
C ILE A 166 -1.39 -3.90 -4.81
N LEU A 167 -2.01 -3.55 -3.69
CA LEU A 167 -3.21 -4.20 -3.19
C LEU A 167 -4.39 -3.23 -3.31
N TYR A 168 -5.46 -3.68 -3.96
CA TYR A 168 -6.67 -2.90 -4.21
C TYR A 168 -7.81 -3.42 -3.35
N PHE A 169 -8.27 -2.58 -2.44
CA PHE A 169 -9.37 -2.86 -1.53
C PHE A 169 -10.62 -2.06 -1.92
N ARG A 170 -11.78 -2.64 -1.66
CA ARG A 170 -13.07 -1.96 -1.82
C ARG A 170 -14.01 -2.31 -0.69
N ARG A 171 -15.00 -1.45 -0.47
CA ARG A 171 -16.13 -1.78 0.40
C ARG A 171 -17.17 -2.58 -0.38
N LYS A 172 -17.57 -3.72 0.18
CA LYS A 172 -18.67 -4.53 -0.31
C LYS A 172 -19.60 -4.83 0.87
N ALA A 173 -20.86 -4.44 0.77
CA ALA A 173 -21.83 -4.57 1.85
C ALA A 173 -21.33 -3.99 3.19
N GLY A 174 -20.64 -2.84 3.16
CA GLY A 174 -20.08 -2.17 4.34
C GLY A 174 -18.78 -2.74 4.87
N GLU A 175 -18.23 -3.77 4.24
CA GLU A 175 -16.99 -4.43 4.65
C GLU A 175 -15.90 -4.29 3.62
N TRP A 176 -14.65 -4.09 4.07
CA TRP A 176 -13.50 -4.07 3.20
C TRP A 176 -13.13 -5.47 2.71
N GLU A 177 -12.82 -5.58 1.41
CA GLU A 177 -12.26 -6.79 0.79
C GLU A 177 -11.12 -6.45 -0.17
N LEU A 178 -10.13 -7.33 -0.29
CA LEU A 178 -9.14 -7.30 -1.34
C LEU A 178 -9.78 -7.85 -2.63
N TYR A 179 -9.78 -7.06 -3.71
CA TYR A 179 -10.40 -7.48 -4.96
C TYR A 179 -9.44 -7.58 -6.15
N LYS A 180 -8.24 -6.98 -6.02
CA LYS A 180 -7.20 -7.04 -7.06
C LYS A 180 -5.82 -6.95 -6.41
N PHE A 181 -4.87 -7.68 -6.95
CA PHE A 181 -3.46 -7.68 -6.57
C PHE A 181 -2.58 -7.52 -7.80
N GLU A 182 -1.57 -6.66 -7.73
CA GLU A 182 -0.54 -6.51 -8.74
C GLU A 182 0.84 -6.81 -8.15
N ASP A 183 1.60 -7.65 -8.85
CA ASP A 183 3.03 -7.86 -8.63
C ASP A 183 3.77 -7.55 -9.93
N VAL A 184 4.26 -6.34 -10.03
CA VAL A 184 5.04 -5.83 -11.17
C VAL A 184 6.50 -5.57 -10.77
N SER A 185 6.99 -6.36 -9.83
CA SER A 185 8.40 -6.31 -9.41
C SER A 185 9.33 -6.72 -10.55
N ILE A 186 10.46 -6.01 -10.67
CA ILE A 186 11.50 -6.25 -11.68
C ILE A 186 12.84 -6.61 -11.04
#